data_674f26e3e25900ea0934ace5c3a7fbcc
#
_entry.id   674f26e3e25900ea0934ace5c3a7fbcc
#
_cell.length_a   1.000
_cell.length_b   1.000
_cell.length_c   1.000
_cell.angle_alpha   90.00
_cell.angle_beta   90.00
_cell.angle_gamma   90.00
#
_symmetry.space_group_name_H-M   'P 1'
#
loop_
_entity.id
_entity.type
_entity.pdbx_description
1 polymer ?
#
loop_
_entity_poly.entity_id
_entity_poly.type
_entity_poly.pdbx_seq_one_letter_code
_entity_poly.pdbx_strand_id
1 'polypeptide(L)'
;MLLKRILPLFLLLLTAVAVTAATVEKETRLFAVNEGVELKMDLYRSDSASILPQPCLIFVFGGGFKEGERDADLYHPYYNYFAEKGFTVAAIDYRLGMKGEKAPGMLNFKPLLNAIHLAVEDLFSATAYLLEHADELQIDPSLFIISGSSAGAITVLQADYLKQNSQPLANDLPESFRYAGVISFAGGIFSKEGLPTYKKAPAPTPLFLCSSDRLVPYNKTGLFHLGLYGRRQTVE
;
A
#
# COMPACT_ATOMS: atom_id res chain seq x y z
N MET A 1 48.90 -38.86 -53.29
CA MET A 1 48.25 -39.13 -51.96
C MET A 1 47.52 -37.89 -51.50
N LEU A 2 46.21 -37.92 -51.67
CA LEU A 2 45.30 -36.77 -51.34
C LEU A 2 44.84 -36.91 -49.91
N LEU A 3 45.33 -36.00 -49.05
CA LEU A 3 44.92 -35.91 -47.65
C LEU A 3 43.62 -35.08 -47.58
N LYS A 4 42.47 -35.76 -47.45
CA LYS A 4 41.18 -35.10 -47.23
C LYS A 4 41.10 -34.54 -45.80
N ARG A 5 41.20 -33.20 -45.66
CA ARG A 5 40.91 -32.52 -44.41
C ARG A 5 39.38 -32.43 -44.24
N ILE A 6 38.85 -33.19 -43.28
CA ILE A 6 37.48 -33.07 -42.83
C ILE A 6 37.45 -31.93 -41.83
N LEU A 7 36.80 -30.83 -42.20
CA LEU A 7 36.51 -29.69 -41.31
C LEU A 7 35.18 -30.02 -40.57
N PRO A 8 35.16 -30.12 -39.23
CA PRO A 8 33.90 -30.30 -38.53
C PRO A 8 33.17 -28.96 -38.54
N LEU A 9 31.97 -28.95 -39.17
CA LEU A 9 31.04 -27.86 -39.15
C LEU A 9 30.41 -27.80 -37.76
N PHE A 10 30.88 -26.91 -36.88
CA PHE A 10 30.26 -26.61 -35.62
C PHE A 10 28.98 -25.78 -35.90
N LEU A 11 27.85 -26.46 -35.96
CA LEU A 11 26.53 -25.80 -36.03
C LEU A 11 26.23 -25.20 -34.66
N LEU A 12 26.54 -23.91 -34.49
CA LEU A 12 26.18 -23.13 -33.33
C LEU A 12 24.67 -22.90 -33.36
N LEU A 13 23.91 -23.73 -32.64
CA LEU A 13 22.48 -23.55 -32.42
C LEU A 13 22.34 -22.33 -31.49
N LEU A 14 22.17 -21.14 -32.07
CA LEU A 14 21.69 -19.98 -31.32
C LEU A 14 20.22 -20.22 -30.98
N THR A 15 19.95 -20.78 -29.83
CA THR A 15 18.60 -20.71 -29.26
C THR A 15 18.36 -19.27 -28.84
N ALA A 16 17.67 -18.52 -29.68
CA ALA A 16 17.10 -17.23 -29.30
C ALA A 16 16.09 -17.49 -28.19
N VAL A 17 16.47 -17.29 -26.94
CA VAL A 17 15.52 -17.18 -25.85
C VAL A 17 14.76 -15.89 -26.13
N ALA A 18 13.56 -16.02 -26.64
CA ALA A 18 12.64 -14.88 -26.73
C ALA A 18 12.31 -14.48 -25.28
N VAL A 19 12.97 -13.44 -24.80
CA VAL A 19 12.56 -12.77 -23.58
C VAL A 19 11.26 -12.05 -23.92
N THR A 20 10.12 -12.71 -23.72
CA THR A 20 8.83 -12.04 -23.73
C THR A 20 8.84 -11.06 -22.54
N ALA A 21 8.61 -9.79 -22.81
CA ALA A 21 8.36 -8.83 -21.74
C ALA A 21 7.14 -9.35 -20.96
N ALA A 22 7.29 -9.44 -19.63
CA ALA A 22 6.19 -9.82 -18.77
C ALA A 22 5.05 -8.82 -18.97
N THR A 23 3.84 -9.31 -19.22
CA THR A 23 2.64 -8.47 -19.25
C THR A 23 2.03 -8.40 -17.86
N VAL A 24 1.50 -7.22 -17.51
CA VAL A 24 0.79 -7.03 -16.25
C VAL A 24 -0.70 -7.17 -16.51
N GLU A 25 -1.32 -8.12 -15.83
CA GLU A 25 -2.76 -8.34 -15.87
C GLU A 25 -3.44 -7.60 -14.71
N LYS A 26 -4.66 -7.10 -14.97
CA LYS A 26 -5.51 -6.45 -13.96
C LYS A 26 -6.79 -7.25 -13.76
N GLU A 27 -7.10 -7.59 -12.50
CA GLU A 27 -8.35 -8.23 -12.09
C GLU A 27 -9.02 -7.38 -11.00
N THR A 28 -10.32 -7.13 -11.13
CA THR A 28 -11.09 -6.39 -10.10
C THR A 28 -11.86 -7.35 -9.21
N ARG A 29 -11.74 -7.18 -7.88
CA ARG A 29 -12.48 -7.97 -6.88
C ARG A 29 -13.23 -7.06 -5.91
N LEU A 30 -14.41 -7.48 -5.46
CA LEU A 30 -15.12 -6.93 -4.32
C LEU A 30 -14.52 -7.54 -3.06
N PHE A 31 -13.97 -6.71 -2.16
CA PHE A 31 -13.35 -7.21 -0.93
C PHE A 31 -14.19 -6.95 0.34
N ALA A 32 -15.06 -5.95 0.31
CA ALA A 32 -15.95 -5.67 1.44
C ALA A 32 -17.20 -4.89 1.00
N VAL A 33 -18.23 -4.92 1.86
CA VAL A 33 -19.38 -4.01 1.80
C VAL A 33 -19.51 -3.39 3.19
N ASN A 34 -18.98 -2.18 3.35
CA ASN A 34 -18.96 -1.48 4.63
C ASN A 34 -20.02 -0.37 4.64
N GLU A 35 -20.96 -0.43 5.59
CA GLU A 35 -22.09 0.52 5.69
C GLU A 35 -22.87 0.70 4.37
N GLY A 36 -23.01 -0.39 3.58
CA GLY A 36 -23.71 -0.39 2.30
C GLY A 36 -22.89 0.14 1.11
N VAL A 37 -21.62 0.47 1.32
CA VAL A 37 -20.68 0.86 0.26
C VAL A 37 -19.89 -0.35 -0.21
N GLU A 38 -20.00 -0.70 -1.50
CA GLU A 38 -19.14 -1.70 -2.12
C GLU A 38 -17.71 -1.16 -2.26
N LEU A 39 -16.75 -1.89 -1.73
CA LEU A 39 -15.34 -1.59 -1.79
C LEU A 39 -14.61 -2.64 -2.64
N LYS A 40 -13.98 -2.16 -3.72
CA LYS A 40 -13.30 -3.01 -4.70
C LYS A 40 -11.80 -2.78 -4.65
N MET A 41 -11.05 -3.81 -5.06
CA MET A 41 -9.62 -3.71 -5.31
C MET A 41 -9.31 -4.13 -6.74
N ASP A 42 -8.29 -3.51 -7.32
CA ASP A 42 -7.69 -3.94 -8.58
C ASP A 42 -6.36 -4.63 -8.25
N LEU A 43 -6.28 -5.90 -8.64
CA LEU A 43 -5.08 -6.72 -8.48
C LEU A 43 -4.26 -6.65 -9.77
N TYR A 44 -3.03 -6.14 -9.68
CA TYR A 44 -2.07 -6.11 -10.78
C TYR A 44 -1.01 -7.17 -10.53
N ARG A 45 -0.84 -8.09 -11.47
CA ARG A 45 0.11 -9.20 -11.39
C ARG A 45 0.80 -9.42 -12.73
N SER A 46 2.07 -9.80 -12.70
CA SER A 46 2.78 -10.25 -13.89
C SER A 46 2.28 -11.64 -14.30
N ASP A 47 2.15 -11.86 -15.61
CA ASP A 47 1.90 -13.17 -16.21
C ASP A 47 3.08 -14.14 -16.08
N SER A 48 4.22 -13.67 -15.57
CA SER A 48 5.38 -14.51 -15.27
C SER A 48 5.02 -15.50 -14.17
N ALA A 49 4.83 -16.77 -14.53
CA ALA A 49 4.50 -17.82 -13.59
C ALA A 49 5.61 -17.95 -12.51
N SER A 50 5.34 -17.49 -11.30
CA SER A 50 6.13 -17.83 -10.13
C SER A 50 5.53 -19.09 -9.48
N ILE A 51 6.38 -20.02 -9.09
CA ILE A 51 5.99 -21.21 -8.31
C ILE A 51 5.98 -20.93 -6.81
N LEU A 52 6.46 -19.75 -6.39
CA LEU A 52 6.53 -19.34 -4.98
C LEU A 52 5.48 -18.27 -4.70
N PRO A 53 4.91 -18.26 -3.49
CA PRO A 53 4.06 -17.16 -3.04
C PRO A 53 4.78 -15.81 -3.16
N GLN A 54 4.05 -14.79 -3.62
CA GLN A 54 4.58 -13.47 -3.93
C GLN A 54 4.31 -12.48 -2.80
N PRO A 55 5.17 -11.46 -2.61
CA PRO A 55 4.85 -10.37 -1.71
C PRO A 55 3.63 -9.59 -2.22
N CYS A 56 2.83 -9.05 -1.29
CA CYS A 56 1.67 -8.23 -1.59
C CYS A 56 1.93 -6.77 -1.24
N LEU A 57 1.68 -5.87 -2.20
CA LEU A 57 1.71 -4.43 -2.01
C LEU A 57 0.28 -3.88 -2.07
N ILE A 58 -0.29 -3.47 -0.94
CA ILE A 58 -1.59 -2.81 -0.91
C ILE A 58 -1.37 -1.30 -1.06
N PHE A 59 -2.00 -0.69 -2.06
CA PHE A 59 -1.89 0.74 -2.32
C PHE A 59 -3.18 1.48 -2.01
N VAL A 60 -3.05 2.60 -1.27
CA VAL A 60 -4.14 3.51 -0.90
C VAL A 60 -3.91 4.86 -1.57
N PHE A 61 -4.84 5.28 -2.43
CA PHE A 61 -4.71 6.52 -3.20
C PHE A 61 -4.88 7.78 -2.34
N GLY A 62 -4.41 8.91 -2.86
CA GLY A 62 -4.59 10.24 -2.27
C GLY A 62 -5.91 10.89 -2.66
N GLY A 63 -6.13 12.14 -2.24
CA GLY A 63 -7.32 12.92 -2.60
C GLY A 63 -8.03 13.52 -1.38
N GLY A 64 -7.30 13.68 -0.25
CA GLY A 64 -7.80 14.37 0.95
C GLY A 64 -8.98 13.67 1.62
N PHE A 65 -9.17 12.37 1.43
CA PHE A 65 -10.34 11.60 1.86
C PHE A 65 -11.66 12.08 1.26
N LYS A 66 -11.59 12.86 0.20
CA LYS A 66 -12.74 13.53 -0.41
C LYS A 66 -12.99 13.09 -1.86
N GLU A 67 -11.92 12.81 -2.56
CA GLU A 67 -11.89 12.49 -3.98
C GLU A 67 -10.74 11.53 -4.30
N GLY A 68 -10.65 11.09 -5.55
CA GLY A 68 -9.65 10.13 -6.02
C GLY A 68 -10.25 8.77 -6.27
N GLU A 69 -9.48 7.92 -6.90
CA GLU A 69 -9.86 6.56 -7.26
C GLU A 69 -8.64 5.65 -7.30
N ARG A 70 -8.85 4.34 -7.06
CA ARG A 70 -7.79 3.34 -7.06
C ARG A 70 -7.13 3.13 -8.43
N ASP A 71 -7.89 3.35 -9.52
CA ASP A 71 -7.48 3.12 -10.90
C ASP A 71 -7.07 4.42 -11.64
N ALA A 72 -6.63 5.44 -10.91
CA ALA A 72 -6.17 6.67 -11.53
C ALA A 72 -4.87 6.46 -12.32
N ASP A 73 -4.82 6.95 -13.56
CA ASP A 73 -3.70 6.77 -14.50
C ASP A 73 -2.34 7.11 -13.90
N LEU A 74 -2.29 8.11 -13.03
CA LEU A 74 -1.05 8.57 -12.39
C LEU A 74 -0.37 7.49 -11.53
N TYR A 75 -1.10 6.47 -11.07
CA TYR A 75 -0.58 5.39 -10.25
C TYR A 75 -0.20 4.14 -11.04
N HIS A 76 -0.68 3.97 -12.29
CA HIS A 76 -0.39 2.79 -13.10
C HIS A 76 1.10 2.49 -13.28
N PRO A 77 2.00 3.49 -13.49
CA PRO A 77 3.44 3.21 -13.58
C PRO A 77 4.00 2.60 -12.29
N TYR A 78 3.47 3.00 -11.12
CA TYR A 78 3.86 2.46 -9.83
C TYR A 78 3.38 1.02 -9.67
N TYR A 79 2.11 0.73 -10.02
CA TYR A 79 1.54 -0.60 -9.92
C TYR A 79 2.28 -1.58 -10.86
N ASN A 80 2.46 -1.19 -12.12
CA ASN A 80 3.15 -2.02 -13.11
C ASN A 80 4.59 -2.30 -12.70
N TYR A 81 5.32 -1.29 -12.20
CA TYR A 81 6.69 -1.49 -11.73
C TYR A 81 6.81 -2.57 -10.68
N PHE A 82 5.92 -2.59 -9.67
CA PHE A 82 5.97 -3.62 -8.63
C PHE A 82 5.46 -4.97 -9.14
N ALA A 83 4.41 -5.00 -9.96
CA ALA A 83 3.91 -6.23 -10.56
C ALA A 83 4.99 -6.92 -11.43
N GLU A 84 5.73 -6.16 -12.24
CA GLU A 84 6.87 -6.66 -13.03
C GLU A 84 8.02 -7.18 -12.15
N LYS A 85 8.12 -6.74 -10.89
CA LYS A 85 9.09 -7.24 -9.90
C LYS A 85 8.57 -8.44 -9.11
N GLY A 86 7.43 -9.00 -9.48
CA GLY A 86 6.85 -10.19 -8.87
C GLY A 86 6.01 -9.91 -7.63
N PHE A 87 5.52 -8.68 -7.44
CA PHE A 87 4.55 -8.40 -6.40
C PHE A 87 3.12 -8.61 -6.93
N THR A 88 2.22 -9.07 -6.07
CA THR A 88 0.81 -8.82 -6.25
C THR A 88 0.51 -7.42 -5.72
N VAL A 89 0.11 -6.49 -6.60
CA VAL A 89 -0.26 -5.14 -6.20
C VAL A 89 -1.78 -5.06 -6.08
N ALA A 90 -2.29 -4.68 -4.91
CA ALA A 90 -3.71 -4.48 -4.65
C ALA A 90 -3.99 -2.97 -4.46
N ALA A 91 -4.49 -2.31 -5.50
CA ALA A 91 -4.98 -0.94 -5.41
C ALA A 91 -6.41 -0.97 -4.88
N ILE A 92 -6.69 -0.33 -3.73
CA ILE A 92 -7.96 -0.48 -3.03
C ILE A 92 -8.83 0.77 -3.03
N ASP A 93 -10.15 0.58 -3.07
CA ASP A 93 -11.11 1.61 -2.67
C ASP A 93 -11.09 1.81 -1.15
N TYR A 94 -11.51 2.98 -0.72
CA TYR A 94 -11.85 3.27 0.67
C TYR A 94 -12.97 4.32 0.73
N ARG A 95 -13.74 4.34 1.81
CA ARG A 95 -14.83 5.32 2.02
C ARG A 95 -14.28 6.73 2.12
N LEU A 96 -14.76 7.63 1.27
CA LEU A 96 -14.31 9.03 1.20
C LEU A 96 -15.04 9.88 2.26
N GLY A 97 -14.65 9.73 3.53
CA GLY A 97 -15.30 10.33 4.67
C GLY A 97 -15.30 11.87 4.73
N MET A 98 -14.52 12.53 3.85
CA MET A 98 -14.54 13.99 3.69
C MET A 98 -15.40 14.46 2.51
N LYS A 99 -16.03 13.54 1.76
CA LYS A 99 -16.89 13.91 0.63
C LYS A 99 -18.11 14.69 1.13
N GLY A 100 -18.27 15.92 0.63
CA GLY A 100 -19.33 16.82 1.09
C GLY A 100 -19.02 17.60 2.37
N GLU A 101 -17.94 17.28 3.07
CA GLU A 101 -17.53 17.97 4.28
C GLU A 101 -16.75 19.26 3.98
N LYS A 102 -16.83 20.21 4.93
CA LYS A 102 -15.99 21.42 4.89
C LYS A 102 -14.54 21.06 5.15
N ALA A 103 -13.63 21.85 4.57
CA ALA A 103 -12.20 21.69 4.82
C ALA A 103 -11.92 21.63 6.33
N PRO A 104 -11.06 20.69 6.79
CA PRO A 104 -10.73 20.57 8.20
C PRO A 104 -10.01 21.83 8.66
N GLY A 105 -10.35 22.29 9.84
CA GLY A 105 -9.72 23.43 10.49
C GLY A 105 -9.37 23.09 11.94
N MET A 106 -8.66 24.01 12.59
CA MET A 106 -8.17 23.81 13.96
C MET A 106 -9.27 23.48 14.99
N LEU A 107 -10.49 23.97 14.76
CA LEU A 107 -11.66 23.73 15.63
C LEU A 107 -12.65 22.71 15.03
N ASN A 108 -12.45 22.29 13.79
CA ASN A 108 -13.33 21.34 13.10
C ASN A 108 -12.54 20.23 12.42
N PHE A 109 -11.91 19.37 13.24
CA PHE A 109 -11.13 18.23 12.77
C PHE A 109 -11.86 16.89 12.91
N LYS A 110 -13.04 16.86 13.55
CA LYS A 110 -13.82 15.62 13.73
C LYS A 110 -14.13 14.88 12.43
N PRO A 111 -14.57 15.55 11.34
CA PRO A 111 -14.80 14.90 10.05
C PRO A 111 -13.53 14.25 9.51
N LEU A 112 -12.36 14.91 9.61
CA LEU A 112 -11.08 14.34 9.19
C LEU A 112 -10.71 13.09 10.00
N LEU A 113 -10.93 13.12 11.32
CA LEU A 113 -10.70 11.94 12.16
C LEU A 113 -11.57 10.77 11.76
N ASN A 114 -12.85 11.03 11.51
CA ASN A 114 -13.77 10.02 11.03
C ASN A 114 -13.33 9.46 9.68
N ALA A 115 -12.93 10.33 8.76
CA ALA A 115 -12.45 9.91 7.44
C ALA A 115 -11.18 9.04 7.52
N ILE A 116 -10.23 9.39 8.41
CA ILE A 116 -9.04 8.54 8.68
C ILE A 116 -9.47 7.19 9.24
N HIS A 117 -10.42 7.19 10.19
CA HIS A 117 -10.93 5.96 10.80
C HIS A 117 -11.55 5.02 9.75
N LEU A 118 -12.46 5.54 8.91
CA LEU A 118 -13.10 4.80 7.83
C LEU A 118 -12.07 4.22 6.84
N ALA A 119 -11.10 5.02 6.41
CA ALA A 119 -10.09 4.57 5.47
C ALA A 119 -9.16 3.49 6.05
N VAL A 120 -8.84 3.55 7.35
CA VAL A 120 -8.05 2.52 8.04
C VAL A 120 -8.86 1.23 8.21
N GLU A 121 -10.13 1.32 8.57
CA GLU A 121 -11.04 0.17 8.65
C GLU A 121 -11.14 -0.53 7.30
N ASP A 122 -11.30 0.22 6.20
CA ASP A 122 -11.39 -0.34 4.86
C ASP A 122 -10.05 -0.98 4.41
N LEU A 123 -8.91 -0.39 4.80
CA LEU A 123 -7.59 -1.01 4.59
C LEU A 123 -7.44 -2.32 5.37
N PHE A 124 -7.93 -2.39 6.61
CA PHE A 124 -7.91 -3.64 7.38
C PHE A 124 -8.83 -4.69 6.77
N SER A 125 -10.02 -4.31 6.29
CA SER A 125 -10.92 -5.21 5.53
C SER A 125 -10.24 -5.76 4.27
N ALA A 126 -9.55 -4.92 3.50
CA ALA A 126 -8.80 -5.36 2.33
C ALA A 126 -7.65 -6.31 2.71
N THR A 127 -6.93 -6.01 3.80
CA THR A 127 -5.85 -6.86 4.29
C THR A 127 -6.37 -8.22 4.74
N ALA A 128 -7.49 -8.26 5.48
CA ALA A 128 -8.12 -9.49 5.93
C ALA A 128 -8.59 -10.35 4.74
N TYR A 129 -9.23 -9.74 3.75
CA TYR A 129 -9.63 -10.40 2.50
C TYR A 129 -8.43 -11.05 1.79
N LEU A 130 -7.34 -10.30 1.62
CA LEU A 130 -6.14 -10.81 0.94
C LEU A 130 -5.44 -11.91 1.74
N LEU A 131 -5.47 -11.86 3.08
CA LEU A 131 -4.97 -12.94 3.93
C LEU A 131 -5.82 -14.21 3.82
N GLU A 132 -7.14 -14.07 3.78
CA GLU A 132 -8.08 -15.20 3.62
C GLU A 132 -7.91 -15.89 2.26
N HIS A 133 -7.60 -15.12 1.20
CA HIS A 133 -7.42 -15.62 -0.16
C HIS A 133 -5.93 -15.79 -0.55
N ALA A 134 -5.01 -15.77 0.42
CA ALA A 134 -3.56 -15.76 0.14
C ALA A 134 -3.10 -16.97 -0.69
N ASP A 135 -3.60 -18.16 -0.39
CA ASP A 135 -3.27 -19.38 -1.14
C ASP A 135 -3.78 -19.32 -2.58
N GLU A 136 -5.04 -18.90 -2.79
CA GLU A 136 -5.65 -18.74 -4.12
C GLU A 136 -4.88 -17.71 -4.96
N LEU A 137 -4.50 -16.58 -4.32
CA LEU A 137 -3.81 -15.47 -4.96
C LEU A 137 -2.29 -15.66 -5.02
N GLN A 138 -1.77 -16.77 -4.47
CA GLN A 138 -0.34 -17.04 -4.36
C GLN A 138 0.43 -15.89 -3.66
N ILE A 139 -0.14 -15.36 -2.59
CA ILE A 139 0.45 -14.30 -1.76
C ILE A 139 1.13 -14.93 -0.54
N ASP A 140 2.35 -14.45 -0.21
CA ASP A 140 3.00 -14.79 1.05
C ASP A 140 2.38 -13.96 2.19
N PRO A 141 1.67 -14.58 3.16
CA PRO A 141 1.01 -13.85 4.24
C PRO A 141 1.97 -13.15 5.19
N SER A 142 3.27 -13.43 5.12
CA SER A 142 4.32 -12.74 5.88
C SER A 142 4.90 -11.50 5.19
N LEU A 143 4.60 -11.30 3.90
CA LEU A 143 5.18 -10.26 3.06
C LEU A 143 4.15 -9.23 2.57
N PHE A 144 3.33 -8.72 3.48
CA PHE A 144 2.39 -7.64 3.20
C PHE A 144 3.04 -6.27 3.41
N ILE A 145 3.10 -5.48 2.36
CA ILE A 145 3.57 -4.09 2.39
C ILE A 145 2.37 -3.19 2.10
N ILE A 146 2.21 -2.13 2.87
CA ILE A 146 1.19 -1.10 2.61
C ILE A 146 1.86 0.17 2.11
N SER A 147 1.26 0.79 1.12
CA SER A 147 1.78 2.01 0.49
C SER A 147 0.65 2.99 0.25
N GLY A 148 0.94 4.28 0.31
CA GLY A 148 -0.08 5.28 0.03
C GLY A 148 0.47 6.67 -0.26
N SER A 149 -0.38 7.49 -0.87
CA SER A 149 -0.08 8.88 -1.23
C SER A 149 -0.99 9.84 -0.49
N SER A 150 -0.46 10.92 0.12
CA SER A 150 -1.24 11.97 0.80
C SER A 150 -2.23 11.38 1.83
N ALA A 151 -3.56 11.50 1.62
CA ALA A 151 -4.57 10.85 2.47
C ALA A 151 -4.34 9.35 2.63
N GLY A 152 -3.99 8.64 1.54
CA GLY A 152 -3.62 7.23 1.60
C GLY A 152 -2.35 6.98 2.40
N ALA A 153 -1.38 7.88 2.35
CA ALA A 153 -0.16 7.77 3.16
C ALA A 153 -0.45 7.98 4.65
N ILE A 154 -1.38 8.88 5.01
CA ILE A 154 -1.90 9.01 6.37
C ILE A 154 -2.56 7.71 6.81
N THR A 155 -3.39 7.12 5.94
CA THR A 155 -4.10 5.86 6.21
C THR A 155 -3.14 4.72 6.52
N VAL A 156 -2.11 4.49 5.69
CA VAL A 156 -1.17 3.36 5.90
C VAL A 156 -0.31 3.55 7.15
N LEU A 157 0.14 4.78 7.43
CA LEU A 157 0.87 5.08 8.66
C LEU A 157 0.00 4.88 9.91
N GLN A 158 -1.26 5.33 9.84
CA GLN A 158 -2.21 5.18 10.93
C GLN A 158 -2.56 3.70 11.16
N ALA A 159 -2.70 2.91 10.09
CA ALA A 159 -2.97 1.48 10.18
C ALA A 159 -1.86 0.73 10.90
N ASP A 160 -0.59 0.94 10.51
CA ASP A 160 0.53 0.31 11.21
C ASP A 160 0.58 0.78 12.68
N TYR A 161 0.43 2.09 12.93
CA TYR A 161 0.40 2.63 14.30
C TYR A 161 -0.68 1.97 15.17
N LEU A 162 -1.91 1.82 14.67
CA LEU A 162 -2.99 1.19 15.41
C LEU A 162 -2.74 -0.31 15.63
N LYS A 163 -2.19 -1.01 14.64
CA LYS A 163 -1.85 -2.43 14.74
C LYS A 163 -0.74 -2.67 15.77
N GLN A 164 0.35 -1.88 15.75
CA GLN A 164 1.44 -2.02 16.71
C GLN A 164 1.04 -1.66 18.15
N ASN A 165 0.02 -0.82 18.30
CA ASN A 165 -0.53 -0.43 19.60
C ASN A 165 -1.70 -1.32 20.05
N SER A 166 -2.04 -2.38 19.30
CA SER A 166 -3.15 -3.32 19.60
C SER A 166 -4.47 -2.57 19.84
N GLN A 167 -4.79 -1.63 18.95
CA GLN A 167 -6.03 -0.86 19.04
C GLN A 167 -7.22 -1.69 18.49
N PRO A 168 -8.44 -1.50 19.03
CA PRO A 168 -9.60 -2.33 18.68
C PRO A 168 -9.91 -2.40 17.19
N LEU A 169 -9.69 -1.33 16.43
CA LEU A 169 -9.92 -1.28 14.99
C LEU A 169 -9.09 -2.32 14.20
N ALA A 170 -7.97 -2.77 14.76
CA ALA A 170 -7.10 -3.76 14.14
C ALA A 170 -7.42 -5.22 14.54
N ASN A 171 -8.53 -5.46 15.27
CA ASN A 171 -8.89 -6.79 15.78
C ASN A 171 -9.32 -7.77 14.67
N ASP A 172 -9.72 -7.28 13.49
CA ASP A 172 -10.06 -8.13 12.34
C ASP A 172 -8.82 -8.81 11.73
N LEU A 173 -7.64 -8.35 12.08
CA LEU A 173 -6.38 -8.97 11.67
C LEU A 173 -5.82 -9.86 12.80
N PRO A 174 -5.25 -11.04 12.46
CA PRO A 174 -4.63 -11.91 13.45
C PRO A 174 -3.67 -11.17 14.38
N GLU A 175 -3.63 -11.49 15.67
CA GLU A 175 -2.75 -10.80 16.63
C GLU A 175 -1.28 -10.87 16.22
N SER A 176 -0.85 -12.00 15.65
CA SER A 176 0.49 -12.25 15.16
C SER A 176 0.82 -11.51 13.87
N PHE A 177 -0.19 -11.07 13.11
CA PHE A 177 0.03 -10.40 11.83
C PHE A 177 0.76 -9.06 12.01
N ARG A 178 1.71 -8.80 11.12
CA ARG A 178 2.47 -7.55 11.01
C ARG A 178 2.68 -7.23 9.53
N TYR A 179 2.58 -5.96 9.20
CA TYR A 179 3.04 -5.51 7.89
C TYR A 179 4.57 -5.65 7.80
N ALA A 180 5.06 -6.15 6.67
CA ALA A 180 6.49 -6.26 6.38
C ALA A 180 7.14 -4.90 6.08
N GLY A 181 6.34 -3.91 5.67
CA GLY A 181 6.80 -2.56 5.41
C GLY A 181 5.66 -1.58 5.16
N VAL A 182 5.97 -0.29 5.31
CA VAL A 182 5.07 0.83 5.01
C VAL A 182 5.79 1.82 4.11
N ILE A 183 5.24 2.16 2.94
CA ILE A 183 5.80 3.16 2.02
C ILE A 183 4.86 4.38 2.02
N SER A 184 5.33 5.52 2.51
CA SER A 184 4.50 6.71 2.69
C SER A 184 4.98 7.86 1.81
N PHE A 185 4.11 8.34 0.91
CA PHE A 185 4.33 9.52 0.09
C PHE A 185 3.49 10.69 0.62
N ALA A 186 4.13 11.62 1.31
CA ALA A 186 3.51 12.80 1.92
C ALA A 186 2.44 12.44 2.98
N GLY A 187 2.80 11.56 3.93
CA GLY A 187 1.92 11.13 5.03
C GLY A 187 2.38 11.61 6.41
N GLY A 188 1.55 11.35 7.42
CA GLY A 188 1.84 11.57 8.83
C GLY A 188 0.86 10.80 9.70
N ILE A 189 1.22 10.58 10.97
CA ILE A 189 0.36 9.92 11.95
C ILE A 189 -0.49 10.96 12.67
N PHE A 190 -1.78 10.73 12.74
CA PHE A 190 -2.66 11.54 13.55
C PHE A 190 -2.70 11.04 14.99
N SER A 191 -2.42 11.94 15.95
CA SER A 191 -2.45 11.64 17.37
C SER A 191 -3.26 12.67 18.15
N LYS A 192 -4.00 12.21 19.16
CA LYS A 192 -4.73 13.05 20.13
C LYS A 192 -3.94 13.25 21.42
N GLU A 193 -2.91 12.46 21.64
CA GLU A 193 -2.15 12.39 22.90
C GLU A 193 -0.76 13.02 22.81
N GLY A 194 -0.49 13.75 21.74
CA GLY A 194 0.82 14.31 21.46
C GLY A 194 1.65 13.41 20.55
N LEU A 195 2.95 13.33 20.81
CA LEU A 195 3.88 12.54 20.00
C LEU A 195 3.46 11.06 19.99
N PRO A 196 3.25 10.46 18.79
CA PRO A 196 2.90 9.04 18.70
C PRO A 196 3.98 8.15 19.32
N THR A 197 3.58 7.22 20.18
CA THR A 197 4.45 6.22 20.78
C THR A 197 3.98 4.82 20.43
N TYR A 198 4.91 3.90 20.26
CA TYR A 198 4.62 2.54 19.85
C TYR A 198 4.83 1.54 20.99
N LYS A 199 3.86 0.64 21.22
CA LYS A 199 3.99 -0.51 22.13
C LYS A 199 4.89 -1.61 21.58
N LYS A 200 4.84 -1.82 20.25
CA LYS A 200 5.69 -2.75 19.49
C LYS A 200 6.36 -1.97 18.38
N ALA A 201 7.56 -2.38 17.96
CA ALA A 201 8.28 -1.68 16.89
C ALA A 201 7.43 -1.54 15.62
N PRO A 202 7.38 -0.35 15.00
CA PRO A 202 6.70 -0.15 13.73
C PRO A 202 7.36 -0.96 12.61
N ALA A 203 6.59 -1.22 11.56
CA ALA A 203 7.14 -1.79 10.34
C ALA A 203 8.22 -0.86 9.73
N PRO A 204 9.25 -1.39 9.05
CA PRO A 204 10.20 -0.57 8.30
C PRO A 204 9.48 0.42 7.39
N THR A 205 9.76 1.72 7.51
CA THR A 205 8.95 2.77 6.89
C THR A 205 9.79 3.80 6.14
N PRO A 206 10.01 3.66 4.83
CA PRO A 206 10.50 4.76 4.00
C PRO A 206 9.43 5.86 3.89
N LEU A 207 9.81 7.08 4.28
CA LEU A 207 8.96 8.27 4.24
C LEU A 207 9.48 9.23 3.17
N PHE A 208 8.63 9.54 2.20
CA PHE A 208 8.91 10.53 1.14
C PHE A 208 8.11 11.79 1.44
N LEU A 209 8.78 12.80 1.98
CA LEU A 209 8.18 14.06 2.41
C LEU A 209 8.87 15.25 1.74
N CYS A 210 8.09 16.24 1.34
CA CYS A 210 8.60 17.52 0.86
C CYS A 210 8.66 18.51 2.03
N SER A 211 9.81 19.17 2.24
CA SER A 211 9.97 20.17 3.29
C SER A 211 9.09 21.43 3.11
N SER A 212 8.60 21.63 1.88
CA SER A 212 7.71 22.74 1.50
C SER A 212 6.24 22.32 1.41
N ASP A 213 5.89 21.09 1.82
CA ASP A 213 4.50 20.63 1.80
C ASP A 213 3.66 21.45 2.80
N ARG A 214 2.61 22.10 2.27
CA ARG A 214 1.69 22.93 3.07
C ARG A 214 0.45 22.15 3.52
N LEU A 215 0.19 20.98 2.96
CA LEU A 215 -0.98 20.15 3.26
C LEU A 215 -0.66 19.10 4.32
N VAL A 216 0.43 18.37 4.11
CA VAL A 216 0.94 17.39 5.07
C VAL A 216 2.31 17.88 5.56
N PRO A 217 2.38 18.46 6.76
CA PRO A 217 3.59 19.14 7.22
C PRO A 217 4.72 18.15 7.48
N TYR A 218 5.93 18.58 7.12
CA TYR A 218 7.16 17.81 7.32
C TYR A 218 7.42 17.43 8.79
N ASN A 219 7.06 18.28 9.74
CA ASN A 219 7.27 18.04 11.16
C ASN A 219 5.95 17.74 11.88
N LYS A 220 5.20 18.80 12.20
CA LYS A 220 3.93 18.73 12.94
C LYS A 220 2.99 19.85 12.53
N THR A 221 1.72 19.54 12.40
CA THR A 221 0.64 20.55 12.44
C THR A 221 -0.40 20.15 13.46
N GLY A 222 -0.93 21.12 14.19
CA GLY A 222 -1.97 20.88 15.18
C GLY A 222 -1.94 21.89 16.32
N LEU A 223 -2.84 21.71 17.28
CA LEU A 223 -2.99 22.54 18.48
C LEU A 223 -2.84 21.67 19.73
N PHE A 224 -1.99 22.10 20.67
CA PHE A 224 -1.65 21.37 21.88
C PHE A 224 -1.13 19.95 21.59
N HIS A 225 -1.82 18.91 22.09
CA HIS A 225 -1.47 17.50 21.90
C HIS A 225 -2.12 16.87 20.66
N LEU A 226 -3.12 17.53 20.07
CA LEU A 226 -3.81 17.07 18.88
C LEU A 226 -3.06 17.49 17.63
N GLY A 227 -2.70 16.58 16.75
CA GLY A 227 -2.04 16.95 15.51
C GLY A 227 -1.69 15.80 14.58
N LEU A 228 -1.25 16.19 13.40
CA LEU A 228 -0.63 15.32 12.41
C LEU A 228 0.89 15.43 12.56
N TYR A 229 1.54 14.30 12.75
CA TYR A 229 2.97 14.19 13.03
C TYR A 229 3.70 13.56 11.84
N GLY A 230 4.61 14.32 11.23
CA GLY A 230 5.48 13.87 10.16
C GLY A 230 6.76 13.20 10.69
N ARG A 231 7.76 13.03 9.82
CA ARG A 231 8.92 12.17 9.97
C ARG A 231 9.73 12.33 11.28
N ARG A 232 9.97 13.55 11.77
CA ARG A 232 10.91 13.76 12.89
C ARG A 232 10.38 13.34 14.25
N GLN A 233 9.10 13.00 14.33
CA GLN A 233 8.42 12.76 15.59
C GLN A 233 7.73 11.40 15.65
N THR A 234 7.88 10.57 14.62
CA THR A 234 7.23 9.25 14.52
C THR A 234 8.17 8.06 14.73
N VAL A 235 9.50 8.32 14.79
CA VAL A 235 10.49 7.25 14.95
C VAL A 235 11.59 7.73 15.90
N GLU A 236 11.47 7.42 17.17
CA GLU A 236 12.56 7.26 18.14
C GLU A 236 12.50 5.85 18.71
#